data_a9795194748d3184737449da8cd61dae
#
_entry.id   a9795194748d3184737449da8cd61dae
#
_cell.length_a   1.000
_cell.length_b   1.000
_cell.length_c   1.000
_cell.angle_alpha   90.00
_cell.angle_beta   90.00
_cell.angle_gamma   90.00
#
_symmetry.space_group_name_H-M   'P 1'
#
loop_
_entity.id
_entity.type
_entity.pdbx_description
1 polymer ?
#
loop_
_entity_poly.entity_id
_entity_poly.type
_entity_poly.pdbx_seq_one_letter_code
_entity_poly.pdbx_strand_id
1 'polypeptide(L)'
;MDLVQLEIFKAVAEQGSISAAAQLIHRVPSNLTTRIKQLEQDLGVDLFIREKSRLRLSPAGWNFLGYARRILDLVQEARATVAGEEPQGAFALGSLESTAAVRIPALLAAYNQKHAKVELDLTTGPSGTMIEGVLSGRLAAAFVDGPVLHATLEGVAVFEEEMVVIAPLHHAPITRGRDVSGESIYTFRSNCSYRHHFERWFSQDGAVPGKIFEMESYHGMLACVSAGAGLALMPRSMLESMPGFTAVSVWPLTDTFRILNTWLIWRRGTVSQSLNSFVQLLEERGLALASSP
;
A
#
# COMPACT_ATOMS: atom_id res chain seq x y z
N MET A 1 30.54 2.87 10.51
CA MET A 1 29.30 2.20 10.05
C MET A 1 29.62 1.15 8.99
N ASP A 2 29.13 -0.11 9.14
CA ASP A 2 29.31 -1.21 8.18
C ASP A 2 27.99 -1.95 7.90
N LEU A 3 27.96 -2.83 6.86
CA LEU A 3 26.74 -3.55 6.46
C LEU A 3 26.20 -4.47 7.56
N VAL A 4 27.08 -5.08 8.34
CA VAL A 4 26.67 -5.96 9.44
C VAL A 4 25.97 -5.18 10.54
N GLN A 5 26.38 -3.94 10.81
CA GLN A 5 25.70 -3.05 11.74
C GLN A 5 24.33 -2.66 11.22
N LEU A 6 24.15 -2.44 9.91
CA LEU A 6 22.85 -2.15 9.31
C LEU A 6 21.90 -3.36 9.36
N GLU A 7 22.41 -4.57 9.08
CA GLU A 7 21.63 -5.82 9.20
C GLU A 7 21.14 -6.03 10.65
N ILE A 8 22.04 -5.87 11.62
CA ILE A 8 21.70 -5.98 13.04
C ILE A 8 20.67 -4.92 13.45
N PHE A 9 20.90 -3.67 13.05
CA PHE A 9 19.98 -2.58 13.36
C PHE A 9 18.57 -2.84 12.79
N LYS A 10 18.49 -3.24 11.51
CA LYS A 10 17.23 -3.61 10.86
C LYS A 10 16.53 -4.74 11.62
N ALA A 11 17.23 -5.84 11.90
CA ALA A 11 16.66 -6.98 12.61
C ALA A 11 16.12 -6.60 14.00
N VAL A 12 16.85 -5.80 14.77
CA VAL A 12 16.41 -5.34 16.09
C VAL A 12 15.23 -4.38 16.00
N ALA A 13 15.22 -3.49 15.02
CA ALA A 13 14.12 -2.57 14.77
C ALA A 13 12.81 -3.29 14.44
N GLU A 14 12.89 -4.33 13.62
CA GLU A 14 11.73 -5.12 13.18
C GLU A 14 11.22 -6.07 14.27
N GLN A 15 12.09 -6.66 15.08
CA GLN A 15 11.71 -7.57 16.17
C GLN A 15 11.33 -6.85 17.47
N GLY A 16 11.71 -5.59 17.64
CA GLY A 16 11.50 -4.84 18.89
C GLY A 16 12.23 -5.44 20.11
N SER A 17 13.14 -6.39 19.89
CA SER A 17 13.85 -7.15 20.92
C SER A 17 15.21 -7.61 20.42
N ILE A 18 16.27 -7.32 21.21
CA ILE A 18 17.63 -7.80 20.92
C ILE A 18 17.71 -9.32 20.91
N SER A 19 17.03 -9.98 21.85
CA SER A 19 17.05 -11.46 21.95
C SER A 19 16.36 -12.12 20.76
N ALA A 20 15.20 -11.61 20.34
CA ALA A 20 14.49 -12.13 19.18
C ALA A 20 15.29 -11.89 17.89
N ALA A 21 15.86 -10.69 17.72
CA ALA A 21 16.71 -10.39 16.56
C ALA A 21 17.96 -11.29 16.53
N ALA A 22 18.58 -11.54 17.68
CA ALA A 22 19.76 -12.39 17.76
C ALA A 22 19.46 -13.84 17.34
N GLN A 23 18.30 -14.36 17.71
CA GLN A 23 17.83 -15.66 17.24
C GLN A 23 17.60 -15.69 15.73
N LEU A 24 16.92 -14.64 15.20
CA LEU A 24 16.60 -14.53 13.78
C LEU A 24 17.86 -14.55 12.90
N ILE A 25 18.91 -13.80 13.30
CA ILE A 25 20.16 -13.68 12.51
C ILE A 25 21.29 -14.60 13.01
N HIS A 26 20.96 -15.60 13.85
CA HIS A 26 21.88 -16.60 14.39
C HIS A 26 23.14 -16.01 15.03
N ARG A 27 22.96 -14.99 15.89
CA ARG A 27 24.05 -14.35 16.64
C ARG A 27 23.75 -14.28 18.13
N VAL A 28 24.76 -13.93 18.94
CA VAL A 28 24.57 -13.78 20.41
C VAL A 28 24.08 -12.36 20.74
N PRO A 29 23.14 -12.19 21.70
CA PRO A 29 22.56 -10.87 22.06
C PRO A 29 23.58 -9.82 22.46
N SER A 30 24.68 -10.18 23.12
CA SER A 30 25.76 -9.25 23.50
C SER A 30 26.45 -8.64 22.31
N ASN A 31 26.64 -9.41 21.22
CA ASN A 31 27.22 -8.90 19.98
C ASN A 31 26.32 -7.81 19.36
N LEU A 32 24.99 -8.10 19.28
CA LEU A 32 24.03 -7.12 18.75
C LEU A 32 24.06 -5.82 19.56
N THR A 33 24.04 -5.95 20.89
CA THR A 33 24.10 -4.78 21.78
C THR A 33 25.35 -3.92 21.53
N THR A 34 26.50 -4.56 21.41
CA THR A 34 27.78 -3.86 21.14
C THR A 34 27.76 -3.19 19.78
N ARG A 35 27.31 -3.88 18.75
CA ARG A 35 27.26 -3.35 17.36
C ARG A 35 26.29 -2.18 17.22
N ILE A 36 25.12 -2.23 17.88
CA ILE A 36 24.17 -1.12 17.91
C ILE A 36 24.78 0.09 18.61
N LYS A 37 25.41 -0.09 19.79
CA LYS A 37 26.08 1.02 20.48
C LYS A 37 27.18 1.67 19.63
N GLN A 38 27.97 0.85 18.93
CA GLN A 38 28.99 1.38 18.01
C GLN A 38 28.34 2.20 16.87
N LEU A 39 27.24 1.70 16.30
CA LEU A 39 26.50 2.41 15.25
C LEU A 39 25.95 3.75 15.77
N GLU A 40 25.34 3.77 16.94
CA GLU A 40 24.83 4.99 17.59
C GLU A 40 25.96 5.99 17.88
N GLN A 41 27.12 5.51 18.34
CA GLN A 41 28.31 6.34 18.54
C GLN A 41 28.83 6.93 17.23
N ASP A 42 28.92 6.11 16.16
CA ASP A 42 29.36 6.56 14.83
C ASP A 42 28.42 7.65 14.25
N LEU A 43 27.12 7.53 14.52
CA LEU A 43 26.11 8.46 14.03
C LEU A 43 25.90 9.67 14.98
N GLY A 44 26.36 9.59 16.20
CA GLY A 44 26.20 10.64 17.23
C GLY A 44 24.78 10.80 17.75
N VAL A 45 23.91 9.80 17.53
CA VAL A 45 22.51 9.82 17.97
C VAL A 45 22.04 8.45 18.44
N ASP A 46 21.13 8.41 19.41
CA ASP A 46 20.49 7.17 19.83
C ASP A 46 19.41 6.78 18.81
N LEU A 47 19.51 5.55 18.28
CA LEU A 47 18.55 4.97 17.35
C LEU A 47 17.41 4.27 18.09
N PHE A 48 17.65 3.85 19.33
CA PHE A 48 16.67 3.19 20.16
C PHE A 48 16.42 3.91 21.49
N ILE A 49 15.17 3.85 21.95
CA ILE A 49 14.74 4.31 23.27
C ILE A 49 14.36 3.08 24.08
N ARG A 50 14.85 3.02 25.34
CA ARG A 50 14.49 1.99 26.29
C ARG A 50 13.31 2.44 27.15
N GLU A 51 12.14 1.84 26.96
CA GLU A 51 10.95 2.07 27.77
C GLU A 51 10.64 0.80 28.58
N LYS A 52 10.87 0.88 29.88
CA LYS A 52 10.65 -0.24 30.83
C LYS A 52 11.36 -1.53 30.40
N SER A 53 10.70 -2.43 29.70
CA SER A 53 11.25 -3.71 29.21
C SER A 53 11.25 -3.83 27.68
N ARG A 54 10.87 -2.76 26.94
CA ARG A 54 10.76 -2.76 25.48
C ARG A 54 11.78 -1.84 24.86
N LEU A 55 12.30 -2.27 23.72
CA LEU A 55 13.17 -1.48 22.87
C LEU A 55 12.31 -0.89 21.74
N ARG A 56 12.29 0.43 21.62
CA ARG A 56 11.56 1.14 20.56
C ARG A 56 12.52 2.00 19.76
N LEU A 57 12.21 2.21 18.49
CA LEU A 57 12.95 3.18 17.69
C LEU A 57 12.73 4.61 18.20
N SER A 58 13.80 5.38 18.26
CA SER A 58 13.76 6.84 18.39
C SER A 58 13.23 7.47 17.09
N PRO A 59 12.87 8.76 17.07
CA PRO A 59 12.59 9.48 15.80
C PRO A 59 13.74 9.38 14.81
N ALA A 60 15.00 9.48 15.26
CA ALA A 60 16.18 9.28 14.44
C ALA A 60 16.28 7.82 13.92
N GLY A 61 15.96 6.84 14.79
CA GLY A 61 15.92 5.42 14.42
C GLY A 61 14.89 5.11 13.35
N TRP A 62 13.69 5.71 13.42
CA TRP A 62 12.68 5.57 12.39
C TRP A 62 13.17 6.11 11.02
N ASN A 63 13.76 7.29 11.01
CA ASN A 63 14.33 7.86 9.80
C ASN A 63 15.47 6.99 9.26
N PHE A 64 16.36 6.55 10.13
CA PHE A 64 17.53 5.75 9.75
C PHE A 64 17.15 4.36 9.24
N LEU A 65 16.06 3.75 9.74
CA LEU A 65 15.58 2.44 9.28
C LEU A 65 15.29 2.43 7.78
N GLY A 66 14.68 3.49 7.26
CA GLY A 66 14.45 3.63 5.82
C GLY A 66 15.74 3.65 5.00
N TYR A 67 16.77 4.33 5.50
CA TYR A 67 18.09 4.34 4.84
C TYR A 67 18.79 2.98 4.96
N ALA A 68 18.76 2.35 6.13
CA ALA A 68 19.40 1.06 6.36
C ALA A 68 18.83 -0.02 5.42
N ARG A 69 17.51 -0.09 5.27
CA ARG A 69 16.84 -0.99 4.31
C ARG A 69 17.34 -0.75 2.89
N ARG A 70 17.31 0.49 2.44
CA ARG A 70 17.72 0.86 1.07
C ARG A 70 19.18 0.52 0.77
N ILE A 71 20.09 0.74 1.71
CA ILE A 71 21.50 0.40 1.55
C ILE A 71 21.67 -1.13 1.42
N LEU A 72 20.98 -1.88 2.28
CA LEU A 72 21.03 -3.35 2.24
C LEU A 72 20.44 -3.90 0.94
N ASP A 73 19.30 -3.36 0.50
CA ASP A 73 18.66 -3.74 -0.75
C ASP A 73 19.55 -3.43 -1.96
N LEU A 74 20.16 -2.25 -2.00
CA LEU A 74 21.09 -1.86 -3.07
C LEU A 74 22.33 -2.76 -3.12
N VAL A 75 22.84 -3.20 -1.97
CA VAL A 75 23.99 -4.15 -1.92
C VAL A 75 23.58 -5.52 -2.48
N GLN A 76 22.40 -6.02 -2.12
CA GLN A 76 21.90 -7.28 -2.66
C GLN A 76 21.69 -7.20 -4.18
N GLU A 77 21.11 -6.11 -4.64
CA GLU A 77 20.91 -5.85 -6.04
C GLU A 77 22.24 -5.78 -6.84
N ALA A 78 23.21 -5.02 -6.33
CA ALA A 78 24.53 -4.93 -6.95
C ALA A 78 25.18 -6.33 -7.11
N ARG A 79 25.05 -7.18 -6.09
CA ARG A 79 25.53 -8.57 -6.13
C ARG A 79 24.81 -9.39 -7.20
N ALA A 80 23.47 -9.34 -7.21
CA ALA A 80 22.65 -10.07 -8.18
C ALA A 80 22.92 -9.63 -9.62
N THR A 81 23.05 -8.32 -9.85
CA THR A 81 23.35 -7.74 -11.18
C THR A 81 24.70 -8.23 -11.71
N VAL A 82 25.74 -8.21 -10.87
CA VAL A 82 27.09 -8.68 -11.28
C VAL A 82 27.12 -10.19 -11.49
N ALA A 83 26.35 -10.95 -10.72
CA ALA A 83 26.24 -12.39 -10.87
C ALA A 83 25.41 -12.82 -12.09
N GLY A 84 24.69 -11.91 -12.77
CA GLY A 84 23.78 -12.23 -13.86
C GLY A 84 22.62 -13.12 -13.42
N GLU A 85 22.24 -13.05 -12.16
CA GLU A 85 21.24 -13.91 -11.55
C GLU A 85 19.83 -13.44 -11.92
N GLU A 86 18.89 -14.40 -12.00
CA GLU A 86 17.46 -14.11 -12.10
C GLU A 86 16.95 -13.37 -10.86
N PRO A 87 15.82 -12.62 -10.97
CA PRO A 87 15.19 -12.00 -9.80
C PRO A 87 15.01 -12.99 -8.66
N GLN A 88 15.45 -12.64 -7.45
CA GLN A 88 15.36 -13.48 -6.26
C GLN A 88 15.26 -12.66 -4.98
N GLY A 89 14.90 -13.30 -3.87
CA GLY A 89 14.78 -12.67 -2.56
C GLY A 89 13.42 -12.02 -2.33
N ALA A 90 13.29 -11.21 -1.27
CA ALA A 90 12.03 -10.62 -0.86
C ALA A 90 11.60 -9.48 -1.79
N PHE A 91 10.32 -9.51 -2.21
CA PHE A 91 9.67 -8.45 -2.96
C PHE A 91 8.40 -8.02 -2.24
N ALA A 92 8.51 -7.01 -1.38
CA ALA A 92 7.39 -6.49 -0.59
C ALA A 92 6.55 -5.53 -1.44
N LEU A 93 5.32 -5.94 -1.75
CA LEU A 93 4.36 -5.20 -2.56
C LEU A 93 3.19 -4.71 -1.71
N GLY A 94 2.82 -3.45 -1.85
CA GLY A 94 1.62 -2.87 -1.25
C GLY A 94 0.45 -2.82 -2.22
N SER A 95 -0.78 -2.81 -1.72
CA SER A 95 -1.96 -2.62 -2.58
C SER A 95 -3.15 -2.07 -1.83
N LEU A 96 -4.01 -1.33 -2.55
CA LEU A 96 -5.39 -1.13 -2.13
C LEU A 96 -6.10 -2.48 -2.02
N GLU A 97 -7.06 -2.59 -1.10
CA GLU A 97 -7.83 -3.83 -0.91
C GLU A 97 -8.58 -4.24 -2.18
N SER A 98 -9.29 -3.32 -2.84
CA SER A 98 -10.01 -3.60 -4.07
C SER A 98 -9.11 -4.08 -5.20
N THR A 99 -7.94 -3.46 -5.37
CA THR A 99 -6.95 -3.86 -6.35
C THR A 99 -6.38 -5.24 -6.05
N ALA A 100 -6.07 -5.51 -4.77
CA ALA A 100 -5.59 -6.82 -4.31
C ALA A 100 -6.62 -7.93 -4.51
N ALA A 101 -7.90 -7.63 -4.30
CA ALA A 101 -8.97 -8.62 -4.44
C ALA A 101 -9.28 -8.97 -5.90
N VAL A 102 -9.24 -7.99 -6.82
CA VAL A 102 -9.82 -8.14 -8.16
C VAL A 102 -8.77 -8.10 -9.28
N ARG A 103 -7.77 -7.21 -9.17
CA ARG A 103 -6.89 -6.88 -10.32
C ARG A 103 -5.60 -7.67 -10.34
N ILE A 104 -4.96 -7.84 -9.21
CA ILE A 104 -3.60 -8.37 -9.17
C ILE A 104 -3.44 -9.87 -8.87
N PRO A 105 -4.43 -10.66 -8.45
CA PRO A 105 -4.21 -12.08 -8.16
C PRO A 105 -3.61 -12.87 -9.33
N ALA A 106 -4.12 -12.65 -10.55
CA ALA A 106 -3.60 -13.29 -11.74
C ALA A 106 -2.19 -12.80 -12.14
N LEU A 107 -1.84 -11.54 -11.80
CA LEU A 107 -0.50 -11.00 -12.01
C LEU A 107 0.49 -11.63 -11.04
N LEU A 108 0.12 -11.73 -9.75
CA LEU A 108 0.97 -12.36 -8.74
C LEU A 108 1.25 -13.82 -9.07
N ALA A 109 0.21 -14.55 -9.49
CA ALA A 109 0.36 -15.94 -9.90
C ALA A 109 1.33 -16.09 -11.09
N ALA A 110 1.17 -15.27 -12.13
CA ALA A 110 2.04 -15.29 -13.31
C ALA A 110 3.48 -14.86 -12.97
N TYR A 111 3.63 -13.85 -12.13
CA TYR A 111 4.94 -13.39 -11.68
C TYR A 111 5.67 -14.49 -10.89
N ASN A 112 5.00 -15.13 -9.95
CA ASN A 112 5.56 -16.22 -9.15
C ASN A 112 5.94 -17.44 -10.00
N GLN A 113 5.16 -17.75 -11.03
CA GLN A 113 5.50 -18.82 -11.98
C GLN A 113 6.77 -18.50 -12.78
N LYS A 114 6.94 -17.25 -13.21
CA LYS A 114 8.11 -16.80 -14.00
C LYS A 114 9.35 -16.63 -13.13
N HIS A 115 9.20 -16.24 -11.87
CA HIS A 115 10.27 -15.88 -10.95
C HIS A 115 10.13 -16.60 -9.59
N ALA A 116 10.20 -17.93 -9.60
CA ALA A 116 9.95 -18.79 -8.42
C ALA A 116 10.93 -18.56 -7.24
N LYS A 117 12.06 -17.87 -7.47
CA LYS A 117 13.03 -17.50 -6.42
C LYS A 117 12.70 -16.19 -5.72
N VAL A 118 11.67 -15.47 -6.17
CA VAL A 118 11.21 -14.24 -5.53
C VAL A 118 10.17 -14.59 -4.46
N GLU A 119 10.46 -14.18 -3.23
CA GLU A 119 9.54 -14.27 -2.09
C GLU A 119 8.63 -13.05 -2.09
N LEU A 120 7.47 -13.17 -2.75
CA LEU A 120 6.52 -12.10 -2.90
C LEU A 120 5.68 -11.96 -1.62
N ASP A 121 5.77 -10.80 -0.95
CA ASP A 121 4.96 -10.44 0.22
C ASP A 121 3.98 -9.33 -0.13
N LEU A 122 2.68 -9.58 0.06
CA LEU A 122 1.62 -8.63 -0.24
C LEU A 122 1.00 -8.05 1.04
N THR A 123 1.08 -6.75 1.19
CA THR A 123 0.40 -6.00 2.25
C THR A 123 -0.72 -5.15 1.65
N THR A 124 -1.93 -5.21 2.24
CA THR A 124 -3.05 -4.37 1.82
C THR A 124 -3.32 -3.24 2.80
N GLY A 125 -3.87 -2.12 2.29
CA GLY A 125 -4.25 -1.00 3.13
C GLY A 125 -4.60 0.26 2.32
N PRO A 126 -4.94 1.37 3.01
CA PRO A 126 -5.24 2.65 2.37
C PRO A 126 -4.03 3.23 1.62
N SER A 127 -4.28 4.02 0.56
CA SER A 127 -3.24 4.67 -0.26
C SER A 127 -2.18 5.39 0.58
N GLY A 128 -2.56 6.16 1.58
CA GLY A 128 -1.61 6.87 2.45
C GLY A 128 -0.63 5.93 3.15
N THR A 129 -1.12 4.83 3.71
CA THR A 129 -0.26 3.82 4.37
C THR A 129 0.67 3.11 3.37
N MET A 130 0.18 2.85 2.16
CA MET A 130 0.98 2.24 1.09
C MET A 130 2.09 3.19 0.62
N ILE A 131 1.76 4.47 0.41
CA ILE A 131 2.72 5.53 0.05
C ILE A 131 3.80 5.67 1.12
N GLU A 132 3.43 5.74 2.41
CA GLU A 132 4.38 5.76 3.53
C GLU A 132 5.26 4.50 3.56
N GLY A 133 4.69 3.34 3.25
CA GLY A 133 5.42 2.08 3.12
C GLY A 133 6.52 2.15 2.07
N VAL A 134 6.24 2.71 0.89
CA VAL A 134 7.21 2.92 -0.18
C VAL A 134 8.25 3.98 0.22
N LEU A 135 7.83 5.12 0.77
CA LEU A 135 8.73 6.19 1.21
C LEU A 135 9.71 5.72 2.29
N SER A 136 9.27 4.89 3.22
CA SER A 136 10.12 4.33 4.28
C SER A 136 10.95 3.12 3.84
N GLY A 137 10.80 2.62 2.61
CA GLY A 137 11.46 1.41 2.13
C GLY A 137 10.95 0.11 2.77
N ARG A 138 9.80 0.13 3.44
CA ARG A 138 9.12 -1.07 3.93
C ARG A 138 8.48 -1.84 2.78
N LEU A 139 8.02 -1.13 1.76
CA LEU A 139 7.49 -1.68 0.50
C LEU A 139 8.42 -1.29 -0.64
N ALA A 140 8.71 -2.23 -1.52
CA ALA A 140 9.46 -1.97 -2.76
C ALA A 140 8.61 -1.19 -3.76
N ALA A 141 7.33 -1.52 -3.87
CA ALA A 141 6.35 -0.83 -4.70
C ALA A 141 4.94 -0.96 -4.10
N ALA A 142 4.00 -0.15 -4.57
CA ALA A 142 2.62 -0.25 -4.12
C ALA A 142 1.62 0.20 -5.20
N PHE A 143 0.48 -0.48 -5.26
CA PHE A 143 -0.69 -0.04 -6.01
C PHE A 143 -1.52 0.92 -5.16
N VAL A 144 -1.68 2.14 -5.63
CA VAL A 144 -2.39 3.23 -4.95
C VAL A 144 -3.30 3.98 -5.91
N ASP A 145 -4.23 4.74 -5.37
CA ASP A 145 -4.98 5.73 -6.14
C ASP A 145 -4.04 6.88 -6.52
N GLY A 146 -4.01 7.28 -7.79
CA GLY A 146 -3.06 8.24 -8.32
C GLY A 146 -3.65 9.19 -9.35
N PRO A 147 -2.81 10.06 -9.89
CA PRO A 147 -1.35 10.13 -9.75
C PRO A 147 -0.87 10.62 -8.39
N VAL A 148 0.25 10.07 -7.91
CA VAL A 148 0.89 10.51 -6.67
C VAL A 148 1.99 11.52 -7.00
N LEU A 149 1.73 12.80 -6.67
CA LEU A 149 2.69 13.89 -6.88
C LEU A 149 3.65 13.99 -5.69
N HIS A 150 4.79 13.32 -5.78
CA HIS A 150 5.83 13.36 -4.76
C HIS A 150 7.22 13.30 -5.40
N ALA A 151 8.12 14.22 -5.00
CA ALA A 151 9.44 14.37 -5.62
C ALA A 151 10.31 13.09 -5.62
N THR A 152 10.13 12.22 -4.63
CA THR A 152 10.92 10.98 -4.48
C THR A 152 10.19 9.73 -4.95
N LEU A 153 9.01 9.86 -5.53
CA LEU A 153 8.24 8.75 -6.10
C LEU A 153 8.16 8.88 -7.61
N GLU A 154 8.04 7.75 -8.25
CA GLU A 154 7.69 7.60 -9.65
C GLU A 154 6.76 6.40 -9.80
N GLY A 155 6.09 6.28 -10.91
CA GLY A 155 5.15 5.18 -11.12
C GLY A 155 4.50 5.19 -12.49
N VAL A 156 3.67 4.19 -12.72
CA VAL A 156 2.90 4.01 -13.95
C VAL A 156 1.42 3.80 -13.60
N ALA A 157 0.53 4.37 -14.41
CA ALA A 157 -0.89 4.05 -14.32
C ALA A 157 -1.12 2.64 -14.86
N VAL A 158 -1.87 1.82 -14.12
CA VAL A 158 -2.04 0.40 -14.44
C VAL A 158 -3.49 0.04 -14.70
N PHE A 159 -4.43 0.50 -13.88
CA PHE A 159 -5.84 0.16 -14.01
C PHE A 159 -6.70 1.41 -13.97
N GLU A 160 -7.74 1.41 -14.78
CA GLU A 160 -8.88 2.34 -14.65
C GLU A 160 -9.97 1.68 -13.82
N GLU A 161 -10.51 2.42 -12.85
CA GLU A 161 -11.60 1.98 -11.98
C GLU A 161 -12.81 2.91 -12.13
N GLU A 162 -13.92 2.34 -12.58
CA GLU A 162 -15.20 3.06 -12.57
C GLU A 162 -15.74 3.08 -11.15
N MET A 163 -15.91 4.29 -10.60
CA MET A 163 -16.44 4.47 -9.25
C MET A 163 -17.97 4.51 -9.28
N VAL A 164 -18.59 3.73 -8.42
CA VAL A 164 -20.05 3.65 -8.29
C VAL A 164 -20.49 3.88 -6.85
N VAL A 165 -21.60 4.61 -6.69
CA VAL A 165 -22.35 4.66 -5.45
C VAL A 165 -23.31 3.48 -5.45
N ILE A 166 -23.26 2.68 -4.38
CA ILE A 166 -24.28 1.67 -4.12
C ILE A 166 -25.28 2.21 -3.10
N ALA A 167 -26.55 1.91 -3.33
CA ALA A 167 -27.67 2.34 -2.52
C ALA A 167 -28.63 1.17 -2.28
N PRO A 168 -29.55 1.25 -1.32
CA PRO A 168 -30.60 0.25 -1.13
C PRO A 168 -31.33 -0.07 -2.43
N LEU A 169 -31.80 -1.30 -2.58
CA LEU A 169 -32.58 -1.70 -3.75
C LEU A 169 -33.79 -0.79 -3.92
N HIS A 170 -34.07 -0.34 -5.13
CA HIS A 170 -35.14 0.62 -5.44
C HIS A 170 -34.91 2.05 -4.94
N HIS A 171 -33.71 2.41 -4.52
CA HIS A 171 -33.38 3.81 -4.25
C HIS A 171 -33.62 4.67 -5.49
N ALA A 172 -34.06 5.92 -5.29
CA ALA A 172 -34.22 6.88 -6.38
C ALA A 172 -32.92 7.10 -7.13
N PRO A 173 -32.94 7.47 -8.43
CA PRO A 173 -31.73 7.71 -9.20
C PRO A 173 -30.81 8.71 -8.51
N ILE A 174 -29.51 8.36 -8.49
CA ILE A 174 -28.44 9.20 -7.94
C ILE A 174 -27.57 9.67 -9.11
N THR A 175 -27.53 10.98 -9.33
CA THR A 175 -26.69 11.60 -10.37
C THR A 175 -25.62 12.51 -9.80
N ARG A 176 -25.84 13.08 -8.62
CA ARG A 176 -24.96 14.06 -7.96
C ARG A 176 -25.12 14.01 -6.43
N GLY A 177 -24.17 14.57 -5.72
CA GLY A 177 -24.15 14.56 -4.24
C GLY A 177 -25.38 15.17 -3.59
N ARG A 178 -26.00 16.17 -4.24
CA ARG A 178 -27.22 16.80 -3.73
C ARG A 178 -28.42 15.85 -3.67
N ASP A 179 -28.50 14.87 -4.54
CA ASP A 179 -29.63 13.92 -4.60
C ASP A 179 -29.70 13.06 -3.33
N VAL A 180 -28.60 12.91 -2.62
CA VAL A 180 -28.40 12.08 -1.41
C VAL A 180 -27.85 12.87 -0.22
N SER A 181 -28.01 14.20 -0.23
CA SER A 181 -27.55 15.05 0.87
C SER A 181 -28.26 14.69 2.18
N GLY A 182 -27.50 14.51 3.25
CA GLY A 182 -28.02 14.10 4.56
C GLY A 182 -28.18 12.59 4.74
N GLU A 183 -27.95 11.78 3.72
CA GLU A 183 -27.97 10.33 3.87
C GLU A 183 -26.70 9.81 4.53
N SER A 184 -26.83 8.72 5.29
CA SER A 184 -25.70 8.07 5.94
C SER A 184 -24.81 7.37 4.92
N ILE A 185 -23.50 7.43 5.13
CA ILE A 185 -22.52 6.75 4.26
C ILE A 185 -21.64 5.78 5.04
N TYR A 186 -21.32 4.67 4.41
CA TYR A 186 -20.32 3.69 4.84
C TYR A 186 -19.03 3.91 4.03
N THR A 187 -17.92 4.08 4.70
CA THR A 187 -16.66 4.40 4.05
C THR A 187 -15.45 3.92 4.87
N PHE A 188 -14.29 3.86 4.27
CA PHE A 188 -13.04 3.59 4.97
C PHE A 188 -12.64 4.74 5.90
N ARG A 189 -11.55 4.54 6.65
CA ARG A 189 -10.97 5.57 7.53
C ARG A 189 -10.50 6.80 6.73
N SER A 190 -10.24 7.88 7.44
CA SER A 190 -9.88 9.19 6.86
C SER A 190 -8.61 9.21 6.00
N ASN A 191 -7.71 8.22 6.10
CA ASN A 191 -6.53 8.10 5.26
C ASN A 191 -6.76 7.33 3.95
N CYS A 192 -8.03 6.99 3.64
CA CYS A 192 -8.42 6.36 2.38
C CYS A 192 -8.72 7.41 1.30
N SER A 193 -8.09 7.29 0.14
CA SER A 193 -8.32 8.17 -1.01
C SER A 193 -9.75 8.11 -1.54
N TYR A 194 -10.38 6.93 -1.55
CA TYR A 194 -11.77 6.77 -2.00
C TYR A 194 -12.76 7.45 -1.07
N ARG A 195 -12.47 7.50 0.25
CA ARG A 195 -13.26 8.34 1.17
C ARG A 195 -13.17 9.81 0.81
N HIS A 196 -11.96 10.33 0.64
CA HIS A 196 -11.78 11.74 0.22
C HIS A 196 -12.45 12.03 -1.12
N HIS A 197 -12.40 11.07 -2.05
CA HIS A 197 -13.06 11.18 -3.33
C HIS A 197 -14.58 11.29 -3.17
N PHE A 198 -15.18 10.48 -2.30
CA PHE A 198 -16.62 10.50 -2.02
C PHE A 198 -17.04 11.79 -1.30
N GLU A 199 -16.29 12.24 -0.30
CA GLU A 199 -16.54 13.51 0.40
C GLU A 199 -16.43 14.72 -0.56
N ARG A 200 -15.47 14.72 -1.47
CA ARG A 200 -15.32 15.75 -2.52
C ARG A 200 -16.50 15.75 -3.49
N TRP A 201 -17.00 14.58 -3.88
CA TRP A 201 -18.17 14.48 -4.74
C TRP A 201 -19.42 15.10 -4.08
N PHE A 202 -19.65 14.89 -2.79
CA PHE A 202 -20.69 15.60 -2.05
C PHE A 202 -20.46 17.11 -2.05
N SER A 203 -19.24 17.54 -1.71
CA SER A 203 -18.94 18.95 -1.53
C SER A 203 -19.00 19.77 -2.82
N GLN A 204 -18.75 19.15 -3.98
CA GLN A 204 -18.87 19.80 -5.28
C GLN A 204 -20.26 20.38 -5.52
N ASP A 205 -21.30 19.75 -5.02
CA ASP A 205 -22.68 20.20 -5.13
C ASP A 205 -23.18 21.00 -3.91
N GLY A 206 -22.29 21.36 -3.00
CA GLY A 206 -22.63 21.97 -1.72
C GLY A 206 -23.45 21.06 -0.83
N ALA A 207 -23.40 19.76 -1.05
CA ALA A 207 -24.04 18.72 -0.25
C ALA A 207 -23.08 18.16 0.81
N VAL A 208 -23.66 17.56 1.83
CA VAL A 208 -22.91 16.90 2.89
C VAL A 208 -23.54 15.53 3.17
N PRO A 209 -22.75 14.50 3.43
CA PRO A 209 -23.30 13.24 3.94
C PRO A 209 -23.91 13.46 5.31
N GLY A 210 -24.80 12.59 5.69
CA GLY A 210 -25.34 12.51 7.05
C GLY A 210 -24.31 11.88 7.98
N LYS A 211 -24.67 10.79 8.64
CA LYS A 211 -23.71 10.08 9.51
C LYS A 211 -22.70 9.30 8.69
N ILE A 212 -21.41 9.44 9.01
CA ILE A 212 -20.33 8.68 8.42
C ILE A 212 -20.00 7.49 9.31
N PHE A 213 -20.15 6.28 8.77
CA PHE A 213 -19.78 5.03 9.44
C PHE A 213 -18.47 4.52 8.85
N GLU A 214 -17.44 4.41 9.69
CA GLU A 214 -16.17 3.84 9.28
C GLU A 214 -16.21 2.32 9.28
N MET A 215 -15.85 1.71 8.15
CA MET A 215 -15.86 0.25 7.98
C MET A 215 -14.72 -0.16 7.03
N GLU A 216 -13.92 -1.14 7.44
CA GLU A 216 -12.77 -1.60 6.64
C GLU A 216 -13.07 -2.91 5.89
N SER A 217 -14.27 -3.01 5.31
CA SER A 217 -14.68 -4.19 4.55
C SER A 217 -15.73 -3.83 3.51
N TYR A 218 -15.43 -4.05 2.24
CA TYR A 218 -16.39 -3.89 1.16
C TYR A 218 -17.60 -4.82 1.31
N HIS A 219 -17.40 -6.05 1.77
CA HIS A 219 -18.50 -6.98 2.04
C HIS A 219 -19.44 -6.46 3.15
N GLY A 220 -18.84 -5.88 4.21
CA GLY A 220 -19.63 -5.25 5.28
C GLY A 220 -20.40 -4.03 4.79
N MET A 221 -19.78 -3.18 3.96
CA MET A 221 -20.46 -2.03 3.34
C MET A 221 -21.62 -2.51 2.47
N LEU A 222 -21.42 -3.49 1.60
CA LEU A 222 -22.47 -4.07 0.75
C LEU A 222 -23.62 -4.64 1.58
N ALA A 223 -23.31 -5.37 2.66
CA ALA A 223 -24.33 -5.92 3.55
C ALA A 223 -25.16 -4.83 4.24
N CYS A 224 -24.53 -3.76 4.75
CA CYS A 224 -25.23 -2.64 5.36
C CYS A 224 -26.12 -1.89 4.36
N VAL A 225 -25.61 -1.63 3.15
CA VAL A 225 -26.37 -0.95 2.10
C VAL A 225 -27.54 -1.80 1.63
N SER A 226 -27.36 -3.10 1.42
CA SER A 226 -28.44 -4.01 1.04
C SER A 226 -29.54 -4.12 2.11
N ALA A 227 -29.18 -3.93 3.38
CA ALA A 227 -30.12 -3.86 4.51
C ALA A 227 -30.84 -2.51 4.63
N GLY A 228 -30.56 -1.54 3.76
CA GLY A 228 -31.22 -0.23 3.79
C GLY A 228 -30.57 0.81 4.70
N ALA A 229 -29.34 0.59 5.17
CA ALA A 229 -28.73 1.41 6.22
C ALA A 229 -27.98 2.66 5.71
N GLY A 230 -27.91 2.89 4.38
CA GLY A 230 -27.25 4.06 3.78
C GLY A 230 -26.56 3.73 2.46
N LEU A 231 -25.52 4.48 2.11
CA LEU A 231 -24.82 4.42 0.83
C LEU A 231 -23.36 4.03 1.03
N ALA A 232 -22.72 3.54 -0.03
CA ALA A 232 -21.26 3.40 -0.05
C ALA A 232 -20.69 3.68 -1.45
N LEU A 233 -19.42 4.07 -1.50
CA LEU A 233 -18.65 4.23 -2.74
C LEU A 233 -17.67 3.07 -2.88
N MET A 234 -17.60 2.48 -4.06
CA MET A 234 -16.61 1.45 -4.37
C MET A 234 -16.34 1.35 -5.87
N PRO A 235 -15.22 0.74 -6.30
CA PRO A 235 -15.02 0.37 -7.69
C PRO A 235 -16.07 -0.63 -8.16
N ARG A 236 -16.59 -0.44 -9.37
CA ARG A 236 -17.53 -1.40 -10.00
C ARG A 236 -16.94 -2.80 -10.06
N SER A 237 -15.67 -2.92 -10.41
CA SER A 237 -14.95 -4.18 -10.47
C SER A 237 -14.98 -4.95 -9.14
N MET A 238 -14.82 -4.21 -8.01
CA MET A 238 -14.93 -4.78 -6.68
C MET A 238 -16.36 -5.23 -6.36
N LEU A 239 -17.35 -4.39 -6.67
CA LEU A 239 -18.77 -4.71 -6.45
C LEU A 239 -19.16 -5.99 -7.18
N GLU A 240 -18.85 -6.08 -8.48
CA GLU A 240 -19.23 -7.22 -9.33
C GLU A 240 -18.53 -8.53 -8.93
N SER A 241 -17.41 -8.45 -8.22
CA SER A 241 -16.72 -9.62 -7.67
C SER A 241 -17.38 -10.22 -6.42
N MET A 242 -18.29 -9.47 -5.78
CA MET A 242 -18.90 -9.86 -4.50
C MET A 242 -20.22 -10.59 -4.68
N PRO A 243 -20.48 -11.70 -3.96
CA PRO A 243 -21.80 -12.29 -3.88
C PRO A 243 -22.82 -11.27 -3.34
N GLY A 244 -24.00 -11.24 -3.94
CA GLY A 244 -25.08 -10.34 -3.50
C GLY A 244 -25.02 -8.92 -4.08
N PHE A 245 -24.13 -8.63 -5.02
CA PHE A 245 -24.07 -7.32 -5.68
C PHE A 245 -25.38 -6.89 -6.37
N THR A 246 -26.25 -7.84 -6.70
CA THR A 246 -27.59 -7.57 -7.28
C THR A 246 -28.62 -7.13 -6.26
N ALA A 247 -28.31 -7.15 -4.97
CA ALA A 247 -29.20 -6.73 -3.89
C ALA A 247 -29.18 -5.22 -3.59
N VAL A 248 -28.48 -4.44 -4.42
CA VAL A 248 -28.36 -2.99 -4.28
C VAL A 248 -28.61 -2.30 -5.62
N SER A 249 -29.01 -1.04 -5.58
CA SER A 249 -29.01 -0.15 -6.75
C SER A 249 -27.59 0.40 -6.96
N VAL A 250 -27.17 0.54 -8.21
CA VAL A 250 -25.80 0.93 -8.58
C VAL A 250 -25.84 2.15 -9.49
N TRP A 251 -25.19 3.22 -9.04
CA TRP A 251 -25.17 4.50 -9.74
C TRP A 251 -23.70 4.91 -10.00
N PRO A 252 -23.28 5.01 -11.28
CA PRO A 252 -21.94 5.51 -11.58
C PRO A 252 -21.84 6.98 -11.17
N LEU A 253 -20.69 7.35 -10.63
CA LEU A 253 -20.39 8.77 -10.44
C LEU A 253 -20.34 9.49 -11.79
N THR A 254 -20.48 10.82 -11.78
CA THR A 254 -20.49 11.63 -12.98
C THR A 254 -19.14 12.33 -13.17
N ASP A 255 -18.87 12.75 -14.42
CA ASP A 255 -17.76 13.61 -14.80
C ASP A 255 -16.38 13.09 -14.27
N THR A 256 -15.62 14.00 -13.69
CA THR A 256 -14.27 13.74 -13.17
C THR A 256 -14.21 12.77 -11.98
N PHE A 257 -15.34 12.43 -11.39
CA PHE A 257 -15.42 11.50 -10.26
C PHE A 257 -15.63 10.04 -10.69
N ARG A 258 -16.01 9.83 -11.95
CA ARG A 258 -16.38 8.49 -12.44
C ARG A 258 -15.19 7.55 -12.55
N ILE A 259 -14.07 8.03 -13.08
CA ILE A 259 -12.90 7.19 -13.34
C ILE A 259 -11.75 7.62 -12.43
N LEU A 260 -11.21 6.65 -11.72
CA LEU A 260 -9.97 6.76 -10.97
C LEU A 260 -8.93 5.81 -11.56
N ASN A 261 -7.67 6.22 -11.48
CA ASN A 261 -6.56 5.39 -11.97
C ASN A 261 -5.78 4.80 -10.80
N THR A 262 -5.64 3.49 -10.79
CA THR A 262 -4.70 2.82 -9.90
C THR A 262 -3.32 2.85 -10.52
N TRP A 263 -2.36 3.36 -9.75
CA TRP A 263 -0.96 3.48 -10.11
C TRP A 263 -0.12 2.48 -9.34
N LEU A 264 0.84 1.86 -10.01
CA LEU A 264 1.97 1.21 -9.34
C LEU A 264 3.05 2.26 -9.13
N ILE A 265 3.39 2.53 -7.87
CA ILE A 265 4.39 3.51 -7.48
C ILE A 265 5.58 2.84 -6.80
N TRP A 266 6.75 3.45 -6.94
CA TRP A 266 7.99 3.08 -6.25
C TRP A 266 8.86 4.31 -6.01
N ARG A 267 9.95 4.15 -5.29
CA ARG A 267 10.88 5.28 -5.08
C ARG A 267 11.66 5.55 -6.36
N ARG A 268 11.78 6.81 -6.71
CA ARG A 268 12.56 7.28 -7.87
C ARG A 268 14.00 6.80 -7.79
N GLY A 269 14.49 6.28 -8.92
CA GLY A 269 15.84 5.75 -9.02
C GLY A 269 16.04 4.41 -8.29
N THR A 270 14.97 3.71 -7.92
CA THR A 270 15.10 2.32 -7.46
C THR A 270 15.48 1.46 -8.66
N VAL A 271 16.60 0.74 -8.52
CA VAL A 271 17.03 -0.27 -9.47
C VAL A 271 16.81 -1.63 -8.78
N SER A 272 15.76 -2.34 -9.11
CA SER A 272 15.41 -3.63 -8.54
C SER A 272 15.00 -4.58 -9.64
N GLN A 273 15.70 -5.71 -9.76
CA GLN A 273 15.38 -6.71 -10.78
C GLN A 273 13.96 -7.24 -10.62
N SER A 274 13.52 -7.46 -9.37
CA SER A 274 12.16 -7.91 -9.08
C SER A 274 11.12 -6.87 -9.49
N LEU A 275 11.35 -5.59 -9.19
CA LEU A 275 10.45 -4.51 -9.60
C LEU A 275 10.44 -4.35 -11.12
N ASN A 276 11.62 -4.30 -11.76
CA ASN A 276 11.72 -4.16 -13.22
C ASN A 276 11.01 -5.30 -13.96
N SER A 277 11.21 -6.55 -13.50
CA SER A 277 10.52 -7.73 -14.06
C SER A 277 9.01 -7.68 -13.83
N PHE A 278 8.56 -7.10 -12.71
CA PHE A 278 7.14 -6.94 -12.44
C PHE A 278 6.51 -5.86 -13.34
N VAL A 279 7.18 -4.72 -13.53
CA VAL A 279 6.75 -3.67 -14.47
C VAL A 279 6.72 -4.21 -15.90
N GLN A 280 7.75 -4.95 -16.31
CA GLN A 280 7.77 -5.61 -17.62
C GLN A 280 6.58 -6.56 -17.81
N LEU A 281 6.20 -7.33 -16.79
CA LEU A 281 5.03 -8.21 -16.84
C LEU A 281 3.72 -7.41 -17.04
N LEU A 282 3.61 -6.22 -16.44
CA LEU A 282 2.46 -5.33 -16.66
C LEU A 282 2.41 -4.83 -18.10
N GLU A 283 3.56 -4.45 -18.67
CA GLU A 283 3.67 -4.03 -20.08
C GLU A 283 3.35 -5.17 -21.06
N GLU A 284 3.89 -6.36 -20.83
CA GLU A 284 3.62 -7.57 -21.64
C GLU A 284 2.11 -7.90 -21.68
N ARG A 285 1.38 -7.53 -20.63
CA ARG A 285 -0.08 -7.71 -20.54
C ARG A 285 -0.90 -6.52 -21.01
N GLY A 286 -0.25 -5.47 -21.50
CA GLY A 286 -0.92 -4.25 -21.95
C GLY A 286 -1.62 -3.47 -20.85
N LEU A 287 -1.16 -3.61 -19.60
CA LEU A 287 -1.78 -2.97 -18.42
C LEU A 287 -1.10 -1.65 -18.04
N ALA A 288 0.13 -1.38 -18.47
CA ALA A 288 0.77 -0.08 -18.23
C ALA A 288 0.17 0.97 -19.18
N LEU A 289 -0.59 1.94 -18.64
CA LEU A 289 -1.35 2.92 -19.42
C LEU A 289 -0.54 4.21 -19.71
N ALA A 290 0.26 4.69 -18.78
CA ALA A 290 1.11 5.88 -18.93
C ALA A 290 2.16 5.97 -17.82
N SER A 291 3.35 6.45 -18.14
CA SER A 291 4.35 6.82 -17.14
C SER A 291 4.02 8.19 -16.54
N SER A 292 4.33 8.39 -15.25
CA SER A 292 4.30 9.72 -14.64
C SER A 292 5.34 10.63 -15.30
N PRO A 293 5.01 11.90 -15.58
CA PRO A 293 5.98 12.87 -16.14
C PRO A 293 7.10 13.21 -15.16
#